data_d89f64278e7788de148d8c36a28c3e95
#
_entry.id   d89f64278e7788de148d8c36a28c3e95
#
_cell.length_a   1.000
_cell.length_b   1.000
_cell.length_c   1.000
_cell.angle_alpha   90.00
_cell.angle_beta   90.00
_cell.angle_gamma   90.00
#
_symmetry.space_group_name_H-M   'P 1'
#
loop_
_entity.id
_entity.type
_entity.pdbx_description
1 polymer ?
#
loop_
_entity_poly.entity_id
_entity_poly.type
_entity_poly.pdbx_seq_one_letter_code
_entity_poly.pdbx_strand_id
1 'polypeptide(L)'
;MKRTRSPIDKNIETAVHELLDSRAESRIYVYLLRKNGARSDDIINGTKLHPSTVRELLSKMYTQKVIYRQKIKTETIGKNPYLYGAVSPIILLQRRVKIIESRLNKIANLTGKTTGNKFVQITIDHLGGEP
;
A
#
# COMPACT_ATOMS: atom_id res chain seq x y z
N MET A 1 2.54 -6.54 31.18
CA MET A 1 2.28 -5.48 30.62
C MET A 1 1.80 -5.63 29.28
N LYS A 2 0.88 -4.94 28.96
CA LYS A 2 0.36 -5.06 27.81
C LYS A 2 0.85 -4.10 26.89
N ARG A 3 1.18 -4.41 25.79
CA ARG A 3 1.62 -3.57 24.89
C ARG A 3 0.50 -2.97 24.21
N THR A 4 0.33 -1.78 24.21
CA THR A 4 -0.73 -1.18 23.51
C THR A 4 -0.20 -0.64 22.24
N ARG A 5 -1.08 -0.48 21.29
CA ARG A 5 -0.70 0.05 20.05
C ARG A 5 -0.37 1.51 20.23
N SER A 6 0.73 1.98 19.73
CA SER A 6 1.08 3.36 19.90
C SER A 6 0.26 4.24 18.97
N PRO A 7 0.09 5.50 19.31
CA PRO A 7 -0.64 6.42 18.45
C PRO A 7 -0.05 6.53 17.06
N ILE A 8 1.25 6.32 16.96
CA ILE A 8 1.90 6.36 15.67
C ILE A 8 1.39 5.27 14.75
N ASP A 9 1.14 4.10 15.32
CA ASP A 9 0.63 3.00 14.52
C ASP A 9 -0.72 3.32 13.93
N LYS A 10 -1.59 3.94 14.72
CA LYS A 10 -2.87 4.30 14.25
C LYS A 10 -2.79 5.37 13.20
N ASN A 11 -1.92 6.33 13.39
CA ASN A 11 -1.74 7.40 12.43
C ASN A 11 -1.21 6.87 11.14
N ILE A 12 -0.31 5.91 11.19
CA ILE A 12 0.24 5.31 10.00
C ILE A 12 -0.83 4.57 9.23
N GLU A 13 -1.65 3.80 9.94
CA GLU A 13 -2.72 3.09 9.27
C GLU A 13 -3.70 4.03 8.61
N THR A 14 -4.02 5.13 9.28
CA THR A 14 -4.93 6.10 8.73
C THR A 14 -4.34 6.75 7.48
N ALA A 15 -3.06 7.09 7.54
CA ALA A 15 -2.41 7.69 6.39
C ALA A 15 -2.36 6.73 5.22
N VAL A 16 -2.04 5.48 5.50
CA VAL A 16 -1.95 4.48 4.45
C VAL A 16 -3.31 4.24 3.80
N HIS A 17 -4.37 4.40 4.59
CA HIS A 17 -5.71 4.21 4.08
C HIS A 17 -6.03 5.17 2.93
N GLU A 18 -5.32 6.28 2.86
CA GLU A 18 -5.51 7.20 1.74
C GLU A 18 -5.00 6.59 0.43
N LEU A 19 -4.12 5.64 0.53
CA LEU A 19 -3.54 5.02 -0.65
C LEU A 19 -4.20 3.70 -1.01
N LEU A 20 -4.96 3.14 -0.09
CA LEU A 20 -5.55 1.83 -0.28
C LEU A 20 -7.06 1.90 -0.15
N ASP A 21 -7.73 0.87 -0.64
CA ASP A 21 -9.18 0.90 -0.72
C ASP A 21 -9.92 0.72 0.59
N SER A 22 -9.33 0.05 1.55
CA SER A 22 -10.05 -0.24 2.78
C SER A 22 -9.12 -0.28 3.97
N ARG A 23 -9.72 -0.25 5.15
CA ARG A 23 -8.92 -0.33 6.36
C ARG A 23 -8.27 -1.68 6.52
N ALA A 24 -8.96 -2.73 6.09
CA ALA A 24 -8.38 -4.06 6.18
C ALA A 24 -7.14 -4.17 5.31
N GLU A 25 -7.18 -3.58 4.11
CA GLU A 25 -6.00 -3.57 3.25
C GLU A 25 -4.87 -2.79 3.88
N SER A 26 -5.21 -1.65 4.49
CA SER A 26 -4.19 -0.85 5.15
C SER A 26 -3.53 -1.62 6.28
N ARG A 27 -4.33 -2.37 7.01
CA ARG A 27 -3.79 -3.15 8.12
C ARG A 27 -2.83 -4.23 7.63
N ILE A 28 -3.18 -4.91 6.55
CA ILE A 28 -2.30 -5.91 5.97
C ILE A 28 -1.02 -5.25 5.46
N TYR A 29 -1.17 -4.14 4.77
CA TYR A 29 -0.02 -3.47 4.20
C TYR A 29 0.97 -3.02 5.28
N VAL A 30 0.46 -2.40 6.33
CA VAL A 30 1.33 -1.94 7.42
C VAL A 30 2.00 -3.12 8.11
N TYR A 31 1.24 -4.20 8.29
CA TYR A 31 1.82 -5.39 8.89
C TYR A 31 3.00 -5.89 8.06
N LEU A 32 2.82 -5.95 6.75
CA LEU A 32 3.88 -6.43 5.87
C LEU A 32 5.08 -5.51 5.84
N LEU A 33 4.85 -4.21 5.92
CA LEU A 33 5.96 -3.28 5.99
C LEU A 33 6.81 -3.53 7.22
N ARG A 34 6.17 -3.80 8.33
CA ARG A 34 6.91 -4.00 9.56
C ARG A 34 7.60 -5.33 9.65
N LYS A 35 7.01 -6.34 9.05
CA LYS A 35 7.57 -7.68 9.16
C LYS A 35 8.60 -8.02 8.11
N ASN A 36 8.70 -7.18 7.10
CA ASN A 36 9.66 -7.44 6.06
C ASN A 36 9.42 -8.81 5.44
N GLY A 37 8.16 -9.15 5.26
CA GLY A 37 7.77 -10.41 4.65
C GLY A 37 7.05 -11.30 5.64
N ALA A 38 6.00 -11.95 5.18
CA ALA A 38 5.22 -12.83 6.03
C ALA A 38 4.39 -13.78 5.18
N ARG A 39 4.06 -14.92 5.76
CA ARG A 39 3.19 -15.87 5.10
C ARG A 39 1.74 -15.54 5.50
N SER A 40 0.79 -16.12 4.77
CA SER A 40 -0.60 -15.79 5.01
C SER A 40 -1.03 -16.10 6.45
N ASP A 41 -0.53 -17.18 7.03
CA ASP A 41 -0.89 -17.51 8.41
C ASP A 41 -0.40 -16.44 9.38
N ASP A 42 0.79 -15.94 9.14
CA ASP A 42 1.33 -14.87 9.99
C ASP A 42 0.49 -13.61 9.87
N ILE A 43 0.06 -13.32 8.65
CA ILE A 43 -0.75 -12.13 8.43
C ILE A 43 -2.09 -12.26 9.13
N ILE A 44 -2.71 -13.43 9.05
CA ILE A 44 -3.97 -13.67 9.72
C ILE A 44 -3.81 -13.46 11.21
N ASN A 45 -2.79 -14.08 11.78
CA ASN A 45 -2.57 -13.96 13.22
C ASN A 45 -2.19 -12.56 13.65
N GLY A 46 -1.38 -11.90 12.86
CA GLY A 46 -0.90 -10.57 13.23
C GLY A 46 -1.92 -9.46 13.05
N THR A 47 -2.76 -9.58 12.04
CA THR A 47 -3.74 -8.53 11.78
C THR A 47 -5.06 -8.79 12.50
N LYS A 48 -5.28 -10.02 12.93
CA LYS A 48 -6.54 -10.43 13.56
C LYS A 48 -7.72 -10.33 12.62
N LEU A 49 -7.46 -10.32 11.34
CA LEU A 49 -8.54 -10.34 10.36
C LEU A 49 -8.98 -11.77 10.12
N HIS A 50 -10.18 -11.92 9.62
CA HIS A 50 -10.70 -13.24 9.34
C HIS A 50 -9.89 -13.89 8.23
N PRO A 51 -9.61 -15.20 8.33
CA PRO A 51 -8.78 -15.86 7.31
C PRO A 51 -9.27 -15.69 5.88
N SER A 52 -10.56 -15.78 5.65
CA SER A 52 -11.05 -15.64 4.29
C SER A 52 -10.86 -14.20 3.78
N THR A 53 -10.99 -13.24 4.67
CA THR A 53 -10.77 -11.85 4.32
C THR A 53 -9.31 -11.64 3.92
N VAL A 54 -8.39 -12.20 4.69
CA VAL A 54 -6.98 -12.06 4.38
C VAL A 54 -6.65 -12.68 3.03
N ARG A 55 -7.13 -13.88 2.78
CA ARG A 55 -6.83 -14.54 1.53
C ARG A 55 -7.36 -13.78 0.33
N GLU A 56 -8.56 -13.27 0.48
CA GLU A 56 -9.18 -12.51 -0.58
C GLU A 56 -8.43 -11.21 -0.84
N LEU A 57 -8.06 -10.51 0.21
CA LEU A 57 -7.36 -9.26 0.08
C LEU A 57 -5.93 -9.44 -0.42
N LEU A 58 -5.27 -10.51 -0.01
CA LEU A 58 -3.93 -10.77 -0.53
C LEU A 58 -3.96 -10.95 -2.05
N SER A 59 -4.96 -11.64 -2.53
CA SER A 59 -5.10 -11.83 -3.96
C SER A 59 -5.35 -10.51 -4.67
N LYS A 60 -6.23 -9.70 -4.12
CA LYS A 60 -6.57 -8.41 -4.69
C LYS A 60 -5.37 -7.47 -4.67
N MET A 61 -4.70 -7.38 -3.53
CA MET A 61 -3.57 -6.47 -3.38
C MET A 61 -2.40 -6.88 -4.27
N TYR A 62 -2.24 -8.17 -4.46
CA TYR A 62 -1.21 -8.65 -5.36
C TYR A 62 -1.52 -8.25 -6.79
N THR A 63 -2.76 -8.41 -7.20
CA THR A 63 -3.19 -8.02 -8.54
C THR A 63 -3.02 -6.53 -8.75
N GLN A 64 -3.27 -5.74 -7.72
CA GLN A 64 -3.13 -4.30 -7.80
C GLN A 64 -1.69 -3.84 -7.64
N LYS A 65 -0.78 -4.77 -7.42
CA LYS A 65 0.63 -4.47 -7.28
C LYS A 65 0.95 -3.58 -6.09
N VAL A 66 0.18 -3.76 -5.03
CA VAL A 66 0.41 -3.09 -3.77
C VAL A 66 1.31 -3.95 -2.90
N ILE A 67 1.26 -5.26 -3.11
CA ILE A 67 2.15 -6.19 -2.44
C ILE A 67 2.77 -7.08 -3.51
N TYR A 68 3.87 -7.73 -3.15
CA TYR A 68 4.47 -8.71 -4.01
C TYR A 68 4.51 -10.02 -3.26
N ARG A 69 4.80 -11.09 -3.95
CA ARG A 69 4.93 -12.38 -3.29
C ARG A 69 6.03 -13.18 -3.94
N GLN A 70 6.58 -14.07 -3.16
CA GLN A 70 7.68 -14.89 -3.59
C GLN A 70 7.38 -16.31 -3.20
N LYS A 71 7.51 -17.22 -4.14
CA LYS A 71 7.20 -18.60 -3.84
C LYS A 71 8.31 -19.21 -2.99
N ILE A 72 7.91 -19.89 -1.94
CA ILE A 72 8.86 -20.54 -1.06
C ILE A 72 9.05 -21.96 -1.51
N LYS A 73 10.29 -22.34 -1.72
CA LYS A 73 10.58 -23.68 -2.10
C LYS A 73 10.93 -24.52 -0.90
N THR A 74 10.04 -25.39 -0.50
CA THR A 74 10.31 -26.23 0.61
C THR A 74 9.50 -27.48 0.40
N GLU A 75 9.95 -28.54 0.96
CA GLU A 75 9.27 -29.78 0.78
C GLU A 75 8.07 -29.96 1.64
N THR A 76 7.94 -29.16 2.64
CA THR A 76 6.80 -29.28 3.51
C THR A 76 5.78 -28.23 3.23
N ILE A 77 5.67 -27.81 2.01
CA ILE A 77 4.76 -26.79 1.68
C ILE A 77 3.33 -27.15 1.83
N GLY A 78 2.61 -26.31 2.49
CA GLY A 78 1.20 -26.52 2.60
C GLY A 78 0.51 -25.86 1.44
N LYS A 79 -0.64 -25.29 1.69
CA LYS A 79 -1.40 -24.71 0.67
C LYS A 79 -1.01 -23.39 0.19
N ASN A 80 -0.38 -22.60 0.84
CA ASN A 80 -0.06 -21.27 0.37
C ASN A 80 1.44 -21.03 0.52
N PRO A 81 2.21 -21.41 -0.47
CA PRO A 81 3.66 -21.36 -0.36
C PRO A 81 4.26 -20.02 -0.69
N TYR A 82 3.57 -18.95 -0.39
CA TYR A 82 4.09 -17.64 -0.71
C TYR A 82 4.51 -16.84 0.51
N LEU A 83 5.57 -16.07 0.31
CA LEU A 83 5.98 -15.08 1.28
C LEU A 83 5.59 -13.75 0.69
N TYR A 84 4.78 -12.99 1.40
CA TYR A 84 4.29 -11.72 0.90
C TYR A 84 5.08 -10.56 1.46
N GLY A 85 5.20 -9.50 0.67
CA GLY A 85 5.88 -8.30 1.11
C GLY A 85 5.16 -7.07 0.57
N ALA A 86 5.38 -5.95 1.21
CA ALA A 86 4.74 -4.71 0.81
C ALA A 86 5.59 -3.98 -0.22
N VAL A 87 4.95 -3.49 -1.24
CA VAL A 87 5.64 -2.65 -2.21
C VAL A 87 5.96 -1.34 -1.49
N SER A 88 7.09 -0.76 -1.80
CA SER A 88 7.56 0.42 -1.11
C SER A 88 6.51 1.55 -1.10
N PRO A 89 6.32 2.21 0.04
CA PRO A 89 5.34 3.30 0.10
C PRO A 89 5.59 4.42 -0.90
N ILE A 90 6.85 4.70 -1.19
CA ILE A 90 7.12 5.79 -2.13
C ILE A 90 6.60 5.45 -3.53
N ILE A 91 6.60 4.19 -3.87
CA ILE A 91 6.06 3.78 -5.16
C ILE A 91 4.55 3.97 -5.20
N LEU A 92 3.87 3.63 -4.10
CA LEU A 92 2.44 3.85 -4.02
C LEU A 92 2.11 5.33 -4.07
N LEU A 93 2.92 6.14 -3.42
CA LEU A 93 2.73 7.58 -3.46
C LEU A 93 2.90 8.12 -4.87
N GLN A 94 3.91 7.67 -5.57
CA GLN A 94 4.14 8.11 -6.93
C GLN A 94 2.97 7.78 -7.84
N ARG A 95 2.40 6.60 -7.65
CA ARG A 95 1.23 6.21 -8.43
C ARG A 95 0.04 7.10 -8.11
N ARG A 96 -0.16 7.37 -6.83
CA ARG A 96 -1.29 8.19 -6.40
C ARG A 96 -1.17 9.61 -6.90
N VAL A 97 0.04 10.15 -6.82
CA VAL A 97 0.29 11.50 -7.28
C VAL A 97 -0.03 11.63 -8.77
N LYS A 98 0.33 10.62 -9.55
CA LYS A 98 0.03 10.67 -10.97
C LYS A 98 -1.45 10.67 -11.26
N ILE A 99 -2.21 9.93 -10.49
CA ILE A 99 -3.65 9.90 -10.65
C ILE A 99 -4.24 11.26 -10.33
N ILE A 100 -3.80 11.85 -9.24
CA ILE A 100 -4.31 13.15 -8.82
C ILE A 100 -3.93 14.21 -9.83
N GLU A 101 -2.69 14.18 -10.28
CA GLU A 101 -2.20 15.10 -11.28
C GLU A 101 -3.07 15.06 -12.53
N SER A 102 -3.36 13.84 -12.98
CA SER A 102 -4.14 13.65 -14.16
C SER A 102 -5.55 14.24 -14.00
N ARG A 103 -6.14 14.03 -12.84
CA ARG A 103 -7.47 14.55 -12.57
C ARG A 103 -7.49 16.07 -12.52
N LEU A 104 -6.48 16.64 -11.88
CA LEU A 104 -6.40 18.09 -11.79
C LEU A 104 -6.16 18.71 -13.16
N ASN A 105 -5.38 18.05 -13.99
CA ASN A 105 -5.13 18.57 -15.32
C ASN A 105 -6.38 18.51 -16.19
N LYS A 106 -7.23 17.54 -15.97
CA LYS A 106 -8.49 17.49 -16.68
C LYS A 106 -9.35 18.68 -16.29
N ILE A 107 -9.36 19.03 -15.02
CA ILE A 107 -10.09 20.18 -14.55
C ILE A 107 -9.54 21.46 -15.14
N ALA A 108 -8.21 21.57 -15.15
CA ALA A 108 -7.58 22.78 -15.66
C ALA A 108 -7.90 23.03 -17.12
N ASN A 109 -8.22 21.98 -17.86
CA ASN A 109 -8.50 22.11 -19.26
C ASN A 109 -9.97 21.98 -19.64
N LEU A 110 -10.84 22.12 -18.65
CA LEU A 110 -12.26 21.94 -18.89
C LEU A 110 -12.84 22.92 -19.89
N THR A 111 -12.36 24.13 -19.92
CA THR A 111 -12.95 25.12 -20.79
C THR A 111 -12.55 24.93 -22.24
N GLY A 112 -11.52 24.17 -22.47
CA GLY A 112 -11.05 23.98 -23.82
C GLY A 112 -10.37 25.20 -24.41
N LYS A 113 -10.36 26.31 -23.69
CA LYS A 113 -9.70 27.44 -24.17
C LYS A 113 -8.54 27.69 -23.32
N THR A 114 -7.39 27.48 -23.80
CA THR A 114 -6.25 27.70 -23.01
C THR A 114 -5.54 28.90 -23.52
N THR A 115 -5.35 29.81 -22.68
CA THR A 115 -4.51 30.89 -23.00
C THR A 115 -3.23 30.52 -22.35
N GLY A 116 -2.43 29.81 -23.01
CA GLY A 116 -1.20 29.38 -22.45
C GLY A 116 -1.40 27.96 -21.90
N ASN A 117 -0.34 27.25 -21.78
CA ASN A 117 -0.38 25.90 -21.33
C ASN A 117 -0.30 25.83 -19.83
N LYS A 118 -1.43 25.65 -19.21
CA LYS A 118 -1.45 25.49 -17.79
C LYS A 118 -1.68 24.06 -17.44
N PHE A 119 -0.87 23.54 -16.57
CA PHE A 119 -1.06 22.18 -16.10
C PHE A 119 -0.55 22.07 -14.68
N VAL A 120 -0.99 21.06 -13.99
CA VAL A 120 -0.62 20.81 -12.63
C VAL A 120 0.49 19.78 -12.62
N GLN A 121 1.50 20.04 -11.83
CA GLN A 121 2.58 19.11 -11.68
C GLN A 121 2.86 18.96 -10.20
N ILE A 122 2.86 17.74 -9.72
CA ILE A 122 3.10 17.45 -8.31
C ILE A 122 4.39 16.68 -8.20
N THR A 123 5.27 17.15 -7.33
CA THR A 123 6.54 16.48 -7.17
C THR A 123 6.68 15.96 -5.76
N ILE A 124 7.48 14.92 -5.62
CA ILE A 124 7.81 14.37 -4.33
C ILE A 124 9.26 14.70 -4.07
N ASP A 125 9.49 15.52 -3.05
CA ASP A 125 10.84 15.92 -2.74
C ASP A 125 11.46 15.04 -1.67
N HIS A 126 12.76 14.90 -1.77
CA HIS A 126 13.49 14.14 -0.76
C HIS A 126 13.91 15.11 0.32
N LEU A 127 13.30 14.96 1.46
CA LEU A 127 13.65 15.80 2.58
C LEU A 127 14.86 15.25 3.29
N GLY A 128 15.80 16.09 3.57
CA GLY A 128 16.94 15.70 4.29
C GLY A 128 17.85 14.79 3.55
N GLY A 129 17.70 14.77 2.37
CA GLY A 129 18.34 13.82 1.64
C GLY A 129 19.74 13.97 1.55
N GLU A 130 20.37 13.90 1.90
CA GLU A 130 21.44 13.95 1.78
C GLU A 130 21.93 13.35 1.16
N PRO A 131 22.42 13.28 0.59
CA PRO A 131 22.95 12.68 -0.40
C PRO A 131 23.73 12.03 -0.23
#